data_e9624bc5ea439652c016d4dbfe7b092a
#
_entry.id   e9624bc5ea439652c016d4dbfe7b092a
#
_cell.length_a   1.000
_cell.length_b   1.000
_cell.length_c   1.000
_cell.angle_alpha   90.00
_cell.angle_beta   90.00
_cell.angle_gamma   90.00
#
_symmetry.space_group_name_H-M   'P 1'
#
loop_
_entity.id
_entity.type
_entity.pdbx_description
1 polymer ?
#
loop_
_entity_poly.entity_id
_entity_poly.type
_entity_poly.pdbx_seq_one_letter_code
_entity_poly.pdbx_strand_id
1 'polypeptide(L)'
;MSALKPVVFYNPRAESHILPLGLVHVGSMFGDRPVHVVDGRLEQAPLARVIELTRDAACLGVSVLTGAPILDALEVTRAARAARPDLPVVWGGWHPSLMPEQCLASGVVDLCVMGQGERAFEEIVSRLDGGERVPTGVMGTAWREGELVVRGLPRVLEDVNRLPPTDFGLLDMERYFEWRGVRRLDYCSSQGCPFQCAFCADPMVYKQRWSGLSPARVVGEIAEHARRYRLDQVFFNDDNFFTDLRRTEAICRGLLEEDVRVHWFGTGRADLLRRLSHEQLVLMRESGCYKVNVGAESGSPLLLRQIKKGTLVEEVLETGEKLQRAGIAARFSFIAGFPQEPAESLHETYRVVKALRRIDPGFETPIYFYAPYPGTELAERMPAMGFTAPERLEQWREVDLDHSIGPWISDSVRRWVPRYNFYMRQAFEGRRGLLRRLLAKVARLRVARDFYRFDVERRAFDWLKRLRTGLDRQQPKVAEE
;
A
#
# COMPACT_ATOMS: atom_id res chain seq x y z
N MET A 1 -31.89 24.13 -10.72
CA MET A 1 -30.55 23.94 -10.16
C MET A 1 -29.71 23.31 -11.27
N SER A 2 -28.56 23.87 -11.63
CA SER A 2 -27.66 23.23 -12.59
C SER A 2 -27.14 21.92 -11.96
N ALA A 3 -27.00 20.86 -12.76
CA ALA A 3 -26.43 19.61 -12.28
C ALA A 3 -25.01 19.84 -11.73
N LEU A 4 -24.68 19.21 -10.59
CA LEU A 4 -23.33 19.29 -10.02
C LEU A 4 -22.31 18.69 -11.01
N LYS A 5 -21.20 19.38 -11.23
CA LYS A 5 -20.13 18.89 -12.10
C LYS A 5 -19.50 17.63 -11.48
N PRO A 6 -19.15 16.62 -12.29
CA PRO A 6 -18.53 15.41 -11.78
C PRO A 6 -17.16 15.68 -11.14
N VAL A 7 -16.77 14.83 -10.21
CA VAL A 7 -15.39 14.73 -9.69
C VAL A 7 -14.69 13.59 -10.41
N VAL A 8 -13.50 13.82 -10.91
CA VAL A 8 -12.68 12.78 -11.56
C VAL A 8 -11.49 12.46 -10.70
N PHE A 9 -11.32 11.17 -10.40
CA PHE A 9 -10.16 10.64 -9.69
C PHE A 9 -9.28 9.81 -10.61
N TYR A 10 -7.98 9.93 -10.42
CA TYR A 10 -7.00 9.12 -11.10
C TYR A 10 -6.11 8.37 -10.10
N ASN A 11 -6.02 7.05 -10.26
CA ASN A 11 -5.09 6.19 -9.57
C ASN A 11 -3.94 5.84 -10.51
N PRO A 12 -2.70 6.35 -10.28
CA PRO A 12 -1.57 6.10 -11.15
C PRO A 12 -1.18 4.63 -11.24
N ARG A 13 -0.53 4.26 -12.33
CA ARG A 13 0.05 2.92 -12.52
C ARG A 13 1.04 2.59 -11.42
N ALA A 14 0.86 1.43 -10.83
CA ALA A 14 1.73 0.87 -9.79
C ALA A 14 1.74 -0.66 -9.90
N GLU A 15 2.75 -1.31 -9.34
CA GLU A 15 2.80 -2.79 -9.30
C GLU A 15 1.84 -3.39 -8.26
N SER A 16 1.19 -2.56 -7.45
CA SER A 16 0.24 -2.98 -6.44
C SER A 16 -1.07 -3.50 -7.04
N HIS A 17 -1.62 -4.56 -6.44
CA HIS A 17 -2.93 -5.11 -6.80
C HIS A 17 -4.04 -4.71 -5.80
N ILE A 18 -3.79 -3.73 -4.93
CA ILE A 18 -4.75 -3.22 -3.94
C ILE A 18 -5.73 -2.25 -4.63
N LEU A 19 -7.00 -2.24 -4.21
CA LEU A 19 -7.98 -1.26 -4.67
C LEU A 19 -7.50 0.16 -4.35
N PRO A 20 -7.91 1.19 -5.13
CA PRO A 20 -7.54 2.58 -4.88
C PRO A 20 -8.35 3.14 -3.70
N LEU A 21 -8.21 2.53 -2.51
CA LEU A 21 -9.06 2.77 -1.33
C LEU A 21 -9.12 4.24 -0.93
N GLY A 22 -8.00 4.97 -0.95
CA GLY A 22 -8.00 6.39 -0.61
C GLY A 22 -8.91 7.21 -1.52
N LEU A 23 -8.96 6.91 -2.84
CA LEU A 23 -9.85 7.59 -3.78
C LEU A 23 -11.30 7.17 -3.59
N VAL A 24 -11.55 5.89 -3.26
CA VAL A 24 -12.91 5.40 -3.00
C VAL A 24 -13.46 6.02 -1.71
N HIS A 25 -12.67 6.10 -0.63
CA HIS A 25 -13.08 6.75 0.62
C HIS A 25 -13.43 8.22 0.40
N VAL A 26 -12.57 8.98 -0.30
CA VAL A 26 -12.85 10.37 -0.64
C VAL A 26 -14.08 10.48 -1.56
N GLY A 27 -14.19 9.59 -2.55
CA GLY A 27 -15.35 9.55 -3.47
C GLY A 27 -16.67 9.28 -2.76
N SER A 28 -16.66 8.46 -1.71
CA SER A 28 -17.84 8.14 -0.90
C SER A 28 -18.43 9.35 -0.14
N MET A 29 -17.67 10.46 -0.02
CA MET A 29 -18.16 11.69 0.59
C MET A 29 -19.21 12.43 -0.26
N PHE A 30 -19.32 12.11 -1.56
CA PHE A 30 -20.08 12.94 -2.49
C PHE A 30 -21.54 12.50 -2.73
N GLY A 31 -21.97 11.38 -2.16
CA GLY A 31 -23.34 10.88 -2.28
C GLY A 31 -23.80 10.76 -3.73
N ASP A 32 -24.87 11.49 -4.11
CA ASP A 32 -25.46 11.43 -5.46
C ASP A 32 -24.67 12.19 -6.53
N ARG A 33 -23.58 12.87 -6.17
CA ARG A 33 -22.75 13.58 -7.13
C ARG A 33 -22.00 12.57 -8.02
N PRO A 34 -21.94 12.77 -9.35
CA PRO A 34 -21.19 11.91 -10.23
C PRO A 34 -19.69 11.91 -9.86
N VAL A 35 -19.14 10.73 -9.58
CA VAL A 35 -17.71 10.49 -9.30
C VAL A 35 -17.20 9.45 -10.29
N HIS A 36 -16.09 9.74 -10.94
CA HIS A 36 -15.41 8.81 -11.84
C HIS A 36 -14.03 8.46 -11.30
N VAL A 37 -13.77 7.18 -11.10
CA VAL A 37 -12.44 6.69 -10.71
C VAL A 37 -11.79 5.99 -11.89
N VAL A 38 -10.72 6.56 -12.41
CA VAL A 38 -9.90 5.97 -13.48
C VAL A 38 -8.68 5.32 -12.86
N ASP A 39 -8.57 4.00 -12.96
CA ASP A 39 -7.41 3.26 -12.48
C ASP A 39 -6.46 2.95 -13.65
N GLY A 40 -5.30 3.61 -13.66
CA GLY A 40 -4.28 3.46 -14.70
C GLY A 40 -3.73 2.04 -14.84
N ARG A 41 -3.94 1.17 -13.85
CA ARG A 41 -3.52 -0.23 -13.89
C ARG A 41 -4.48 -1.12 -14.70
N LEU A 42 -5.74 -0.73 -14.79
CA LEU A 42 -6.80 -1.47 -15.47
C LEU A 42 -7.24 -0.82 -16.78
N GLU A 43 -7.16 0.51 -16.85
CA GLU A 43 -7.61 1.25 -18.04
C GLU A 43 -6.63 1.06 -19.20
N GLN A 44 -7.15 0.78 -20.40
CA GLN A 44 -6.31 0.58 -21.61
C GLN A 44 -5.72 1.90 -22.10
N ALA A 45 -6.51 2.98 -22.06
CA ALA A 45 -6.12 4.32 -22.49
C ALA A 45 -6.40 5.35 -21.38
N PRO A 46 -5.70 5.28 -20.21
CA PRO A 46 -6.05 6.06 -19.04
C PRO A 46 -5.94 7.57 -19.28
N LEU A 47 -4.93 7.99 -20.03
CA LEU A 47 -4.71 9.40 -20.37
C LEU A 47 -5.88 9.97 -21.18
N ALA A 48 -6.31 9.28 -22.25
CA ALA A 48 -7.44 9.70 -23.08
C ALA A 48 -8.74 9.74 -22.25
N ARG A 49 -8.93 8.74 -21.38
CA ARG A 49 -10.11 8.65 -20.51
C ARG A 49 -10.17 9.79 -19.49
N VAL A 50 -9.05 10.13 -18.87
CA VAL A 50 -8.99 11.28 -17.94
C VAL A 50 -9.26 12.59 -18.67
N ILE A 51 -8.66 12.82 -19.84
CA ILE A 51 -8.92 14.02 -20.65
C ILE A 51 -10.41 14.14 -21.00
N GLU A 52 -11.03 13.04 -21.44
CA GLU A 52 -12.47 13.01 -21.76
C GLU A 52 -13.32 13.43 -20.56
N LEU A 53 -13.13 12.76 -19.43
CA LEU A 53 -13.95 12.95 -18.22
C LEU A 53 -13.73 14.31 -17.56
N THR A 54 -12.53 14.89 -17.70
CA THR A 54 -12.22 16.19 -17.07
C THR A 54 -12.73 17.40 -17.84
N ARG A 55 -13.28 17.25 -19.04
CA ARG A 55 -13.81 18.38 -19.85
C ARG A 55 -14.79 19.24 -19.05
N ASP A 56 -15.73 18.60 -18.35
CA ASP A 56 -16.79 19.28 -17.59
C ASP A 56 -16.69 18.97 -16.07
N ALA A 57 -15.59 18.42 -15.60
CA ALA A 57 -15.42 18.08 -14.19
C ALA A 57 -15.22 19.32 -13.29
N ALA A 58 -15.56 19.19 -12.02
CA ALA A 58 -15.25 20.19 -11.01
C ALA A 58 -13.73 20.25 -10.76
N CYS A 59 -13.08 19.10 -10.70
CA CYS A 59 -11.63 18.96 -10.51
C CYS A 59 -11.12 17.56 -10.91
N LEU A 60 -9.79 17.44 -10.99
CA LEU A 60 -9.06 16.18 -11.06
C LEU A 60 -8.35 15.93 -9.72
N GLY A 61 -8.73 14.86 -9.03
CA GLY A 61 -8.00 14.34 -7.84
C GLY A 61 -7.07 13.20 -8.23
N VAL A 62 -5.84 13.21 -7.74
CA VAL A 62 -4.85 12.14 -8.01
C VAL A 62 -4.28 11.60 -6.71
N SER A 63 -4.30 10.29 -6.51
CA SER A 63 -3.68 9.65 -5.34
C SER A 63 -2.28 9.16 -5.67
N VAL A 64 -1.26 9.78 -5.06
CA VAL A 64 0.13 9.56 -5.44
C VAL A 64 0.94 8.90 -4.33
N LEU A 65 1.49 7.72 -4.63
CA LEU A 65 2.48 7.04 -3.81
C LEU A 65 3.89 7.50 -4.20
N THR A 66 4.83 7.46 -3.25
CA THR A 66 6.26 7.64 -3.56
C THR A 66 6.75 6.51 -4.45
N GLY A 67 7.57 6.84 -5.45
CA GLY A 67 8.12 5.86 -6.39
C GLY A 67 7.65 6.07 -7.83
N ALA A 68 7.66 5.01 -8.61
CA ALA A 68 7.29 5.01 -10.03
C ALA A 68 5.91 5.64 -10.34
N PRO A 69 4.88 5.54 -9.49
CA PRO A 69 3.57 6.16 -9.73
C PRO A 69 3.61 7.68 -9.96
N ILE A 70 4.64 8.37 -9.44
CA ILE A 70 4.80 9.82 -9.64
C ILE A 70 4.92 10.22 -11.11
N LEU A 71 5.64 9.42 -11.92
CA LEU A 71 5.82 9.73 -13.34
C LEU A 71 4.51 9.65 -14.11
N ASP A 72 3.73 8.62 -13.85
CA ASP A 72 2.44 8.41 -14.48
C ASP A 72 1.43 9.49 -14.03
N ALA A 73 1.44 9.85 -12.74
CA ALA A 73 0.65 10.96 -12.23
C ALA A 73 0.98 12.29 -12.92
N LEU A 74 2.27 12.59 -13.11
CA LEU A 74 2.73 13.80 -13.81
C LEU A 74 2.30 13.81 -15.27
N GLU A 75 2.48 12.69 -15.99
CA GLU A 75 2.09 12.55 -17.40
C GLU A 75 0.61 12.84 -17.58
N VAL A 76 -0.25 12.16 -16.82
CA VAL A 76 -1.71 12.32 -16.92
C VAL A 76 -2.16 13.71 -16.49
N THR A 77 -1.60 14.25 -15.42
CA THR A 77 -1.94 15.61 -14.94
C THR A 77 -1.55 16.67 -15.96
N ARG A 78 -0.35 16.59 -16.56
CA ARG A 78 0.11 17.51 -17.61
C ARG A 78 -0.79 17.47 -18.84
N ALA A 79 -1.17 16.27 -19.26
CA ALA A 79 -2.06 16.11 -20.43
C ALA A 79 -3.47 16.65 -20.16
N ALA A 80 -4.05 16.37 -18.99
CA ALA A 80 -5.36 16.89 -18.60
C ALA A 80 -5.35 18.44 -18.52
N ARG A 81 -4.30 19.03 -17.96
CA ARG A 81 -4.10 20.47 -17.86
C ARG A 81 -3.88 21.12 -19.25
N ALA A 82 -3.14 20.45 -20.13
CA ALA A 82 -2.98 20.94 -21.50
C ALA A 82 -4.30 20.97 -22.28
N ALA A 83 -5.16 19.96 -22.07
CA ALA A 83 -6.49 19.91 -22.68
C ALA A 83 -7.49 20.90 -22.06
N ARG A 84 -7.35 21.19 -20.77
CA ARG A 84 -8.17 22.12 -20.01
C ARG A 84 -7.31 22.96 -19.05
N PRO A 85 -6.81 24.14 -19.47
CA PRO A 85 -5.89 24.96 -18.67
C PRO A 85 -6.43 25.47 -17.32
N ASP A 86 -7.74 25.61 -17.18
CA ASP A 86 -8.42 26.03 -15.96
C ASP A 86 -8.87 24.89 -15.04
N LEU A 87 -8.57 23.64 -15.40
CA LEU A 87 -8.93 22.47 -14.59
C LEU A 87 -8.27 22.53 -13.20
N PRO A 88 -9.02 22.57 -12.09
CA PRO A 88 -8.44 22.43 -10.77
C PRO A 88 -7.84 21.03 -10.58
N VAL A 89 -6.58 20.97 -10.13
CA VAL A 89 -5.86 19.72 -9.91
C VAL A 89 -5.44 19.59 -8.44
N VAL A 90 -5.88 18.50 -7.82
CA VAL A 90 -5.64 18.22 -6.40
C VAL A 90 -4.91 16.88 -6.27
N TRP A 91 -3.70 16.90 -5.73
CA TRP A 91 -2.97 15.67 -5.41
C TRP A 91 -3.13 15.32 -3.93
N GLY A 92 -3.32 14.04 -3.63
CA GLY A 92 -3.38 13.48 -2.29
C GLY A 92 -2.63 12.16 -2.20
N GLY A 93 -2.69 11.51 -1.04
CA GLY A 93 -1.99 10.27 -0.75
C GLY A 93 -0.64 10.49 -0.07
N TRP A 94 0.18 9.43 -0.02
CA TRP A 94 1.41 9.43 0.80
C TRP A 94 2.44 10.47 0.37
N HIS A 95 2.76 10.55 -0.94
CA HIS A 95 3.81 11.46 -1.40
C HIS A 95 3.45 12.94 -1.22
N PRO A 96 2.25 13.41 -1.64
CA PRO A 96 1.82 14.80 -1.38
C PRO A 96 1.69 15.14 0.10
N SER A 97 1.41 14.16 0.96
CA SER A 97 1.37 14.36 2.42
C SER A 97 2.76 14.63 3.01
N LEU A 98 3.80 14.05 2.41
CA LEU A 98 5.18 14.15 2.89
C LEU A 98 5.95 15.28 2.20
N MET A 99 5.74 15.48 0.89
CA MET A 99 6.50 16.40 0.04
C MET A 99 5.57 17.32 -0.79
N PRO A 100 4.66 18.07 -0.18
CA PRO A 100 3.75 18.95 -0.92
C PRO A 100 4.48 20.03 -1.71
N GLU A 101 5.65 20.50 -1.20
CA GLU A 101 6.44 21.53 -1.87
C GLU A 101 6.90 21.07 -3.26
N GLN A 102 7.42 19.86 -3.37
CA GLN A 102 7.86 19.32 -4.67
C GLN A 102 6.68 19.07 -5.61
N CYS A 103 5.54 18.61 -5.07
CA CYS A 103 4.32 18.43 -5.86
C CYS A 103 3.85 19.76 -6.47
N LEU A 104 3.76 20.81 -5.66
CA LEU A 104 3.33 22.14 -6.05
C LEU A 104 4.34 22.83 -6.97
N ALA A 105 5.65 22.60 -6.76
CA ALA A 105 6.71 23.12 -7.62
C ALA A 105 6.67 22.56 -9.06
N SER A 106 5.96 21.44 -9.29
CA SER A 106 5.75 20.89 -10.64
C SER A 106 4.98 21.82 -11.58
N GLY A 107 4.26 22.80 -11.05
CA GLY A 107 3.46 23.78 -11.80
C GLY A 107 2.14 23.23 -12.38
N VAL A 108 1.85 21.93 -12.20
CA VAL A 108 0.63 21.29 -12.69
C VAL A 108 -0.35 20.89 -11.59
N VAL A 109 0.06 21.05 -10.33
CA VAL A 109 -0.74 20.76 -9.13
C VAL A 109 -1.11 22.09 -8.47
N ASP A 110 -2.39 22.30 -8.17
CA ASP A 110 -2.88 23.52 -7.51
C ASP A 110 -2.92 23.36 -5.99
N LEU A 111 -3.32 22.15 -5.53
CA LEU A 111 -3.51 21.83 -4.12
C LEU A 111 -2.94 20.45 -3.80
N CYS A 112 -2.30 20.33 -2.65
CA CYS A 112 -1.98 19.04 -2.04
C CYS A 112 -2.88 18.82 -0.82
N VAL A 113 -3.54 17.65 -0.74
CA VAL A 113 -4.25 17.18 0.46
C VAL A 113 -3.30 16.29 1.25
N MET A 114 -3.06 16.63 2.51
CA MET A 114 -2.14 15.98 3.41
C MET A 114 -2.87 15.19 4.50
N GLY A 115 -2.49 13.92 4.70
CA GLY A 115 -3.11 13.05 5.69
C GLY A 115 -4.48 12.53 5.28
N GLN A 116 -5.41 12.49 6.22
CA GLN A 116 -6.80 12.06 5.98
C GLN A 116 -7.50 13.05 5.03
N GLY A 117 -7.91 12.57 3.87
CA GLY A 117 -8.32 13.43 2.78
C GLY A 117 -9.81 13.69 2.66
N GLU A 118 -10.69 12.90 3.27
CA GLU A 118 -12.12 12.85 3.03
C GLU A 118 -12.78 14.24 3.22
N ARG A 119 -12.63 14.83 4.38
CA ARG A 119 -13.23 16.15 4.69
C ARG A 119 -12.55 17.31 3.98
N ALA A 120 -11.22 17.23 3.82
CA ALA A 120 -10.49 18.29 3.11
C ALA A 120 -10.89 18.36 1.65
N PHE A 121 -11.01 17.20 0.99
CA PHE A 121 -11.41 17.14 -0.41
C PHE A 121 -12.90 17.54 -0.61
N GLU A 122 -13.78 17.10 0.30
CA GLU A 122 -15.19 17.53 0.30
C GLU A 122 -15.31 19.06 0.39
N GLU A 123 -14.56 19.71 1.30
CA GLU A 123 -14.52 21.17 1.46
C GLU A 123 -13.96 21.86 0.21
N ILE A 124 -12.88 21.32 -0.40
CA ILE A 124 -12.33 21.84 -1.65
C ILE A 124 -13.40 21.86 -2.74
N VAL A 125 -14.09 20.74 -2.96
CA VAL A 125 -15.10 20.62 -4.03
C VAL A 125 -16.29 21.55 -3.77
N SER A 126 -16.74 21.67 -2.51
CA SER A 126 -17.81 22.61 -2.14
C SER A 126 -17.44 24.07 -2.46
N ARG A 127 -16.19 24.48 -2.22
CA ARG A 127 -15.72 25.83 -2.51
C ARG A 127 -15.50 26.07 -4.01
N LEU A 128 -15.10 25.05 -4.77
CA LEU A 128 -15.07 25.09 -6.24
C LEU A 128 -16.47 25.30 -6.82
N ASP A 129 -17.48 24.62 -6.27
CA ASP A 129 -18.90 24.86 -6.67
C ASP A 129 -19.37 26.27 -6.34
N GLY A 130 -18.83 26.86 -5.26
CA GLY A 130 -19.05 28.26 -4.90
C GLY A 130 -18.35 29.29 -5.81
N GLY A 131 -17.58 28.81 -6.82
CA GLY A 131 -16.90 29.64 -7.81
C GLY A 131 -15.46 30.01 -7.45
N GLU A 132 -14.90 29.51 -6.37
CA GLU A 132 -13.47 29.67 -6.11
C GLU A 132 -12.66 28.85 -7.14
N ARG A 133 -11.59 29.44 -7.67
CA ARG A 133 -10.76 28.74 -8.65
C ARG A 133 -9.78 27.75 -8.00
N VAL A 134 -9.15 28.17 -6.91
CA VAL A 134 -8.24 27.37 -6.09
C VAL A 134 -8.60 27.64 -4.63
N PRO A 135 -9.30 26.72 -3.95
CA PRO A 135 -9.70 26.88 -2.55
C PRO A 135 -8.53 26.83 -1.60
N THR A 136 -7.94 27.98 -1.31
CA THR A 136 -6.82 28.12 -0.36
C THR A 136 -7.31 28.16 1.09
N GLY A 137 -6.44 27.86 2.06
CA GLY A 137 -6.79 27.93 3.48
C GLY A 137 -7.62 26.76 4.03
N VAL A 138 -7.89 25.72 3.22
CA VAL A 138 -8.53 24.50 3.71
C VAL A 138 -7.59 23.76 4.66
N MET A 139 -8.09 23.34 5.82
CA MET A 139 -7.28 22.58 6.78
C MET A 139 -6.80 21.24 6.21
N GLY A 140 -5.53 20.90 6.41
CA GLY A 140 -4.92 19.68 5.89
C GLY A 140 -4.51 19.80 4.42
N THR A 141 -4.38 21.00 3.87
CA THR A 141 -3.93 21.22 2.50
C THR A 141 -2.67 22.09 2.44
N ALA A 142 -2.02 22.06 1.28
CA ALA A 142 -0.97 22.99 0.91
C ALA A 142 -1.25 23.53 -0.50
N TRP A 143 -0.81 24.80 -0.75
CA TRP A 143 -1.00 25.51 -2.01
C TRP A 143 0.14 26.50 -2.28
N ARG A 144 0.11 27.12 -3.44
CA ARG A 144 1.07 28.19 -3.79
C ARG A 144 0.46 29.59 -3.67
N GLU A 145 1.23 30.50 -3.09
CA GLU A 145 0.99 31.94 -3.13
C GLU A 145 2.20 32.61 -3.79
N GLY A 146 2.11 32.87 -5.07
CA GLY A 146 3.26 33.29 -5.87
C GLY A 146 4.34 32.21 -5.91
N GLU A 147 5.55 32.53 -5.47
CA GLU A 147 6.66 31.57 -5.38
C GLU A 147 6.68 30.75 -4.06
N LEU A 148 5.87 31.15 -3.08
CA LEU A 148 5.85 30.51 -1.78
C LEU A 148 4.88 29.33 -1.77
N VAL A 149 5.26 28.27 -1.08
CA VAL A 149 4.36 27.17 -0.72
C VAL A 149 3.84 27.40 0.70
N VAL A 150 2.54 27.50 0.84
CA VAL A 150 1.85 27.67 2.11
C VAL A 150 1.25 26.33 2.53
N ARG A 151 1.54 25.90 3.75
CA ARG A 151 0.86 24.76 4.39
C ARG A 151 -0.25 25.32 5.28
N GLY A 152 -1.48 24.89 5.03
CA GLY A 152 -2.62 25.17 5.90
C GLY A 152 -2.47 24.51 7.28
N LEU A 153 -3.34 24.88 8.20
CA LEU A 153 -3.40 24.22 9.51
C LEU A 153 -3.60 22.71 9.34
N PRO A 154 -2.89 21.88 10.12
CA PRO A 154 -3.05 20.43 10.03
C PRO A 154 -4.47 20.03 10.43
N ARG A 155 -5.07 19.13 9.65
CA ARG A 155 -6.32 18.48 10.02
C ARG A 155 -6.03 17.31 10.96
N VAL A 156 -6.73 17.26 12.06
CA VAL A 156 -6.64 16.15 13.01
C VAL A 156 -7.35 14.93 12.41
N LEU A 157 -6.78 13.72 12.61
CA LEU A 157 -7.44 12.48 12.23
C LEU A 157 -8.84 12.43 12.85
N GLU A 158 -9.87 12.40 12.01
CA GLU A 158 -11.27 12.32 12.43
C GLU A 158 -11.63 10.89 12.83
N ASP A 159 -12.62 10.76 13.70
CA ASP A 159 -13.23 9.45 13.97
C ASP A 159 -13.85 8.89 12.68
N VAL A 160 -13.28 7.78 12.18
CA VAL A 160 -13.73 7.15 10.94
C VAL A 160 -15.20 6.69 10.98
N ASN A 161 -15.79 6.53 12.18
CA ASN A 161 -17.21 6.19 12.32
C ASN A 161 -18.15 7.35 11.90
N ARG A 162 -17.64 8.59 11.82
CA ARG A 162 -18.38 9.77 11.35
C ARG A 162 -18.33 9.95 9.82
N LEU A 163 -17.49 9.17 9.15
CA LEU A 163 -17.41 9.15 7.69
C LEU A 163 -18.48 8.20 7.12
N PRO A 164 -18.98 8.45 5.90
CA PRO A 164 -19.94 7.56 5.25
C PRO A 164 -19.33 6.16 5.04
N PRO A 165 -20.15 5.13 4.83
CA PRO A 165 -19.69 3.82 4.36
C PRO A 165 -18.93 3.94 3.04
N THR A 166 -17.94 3.06 2.84
CA THR A 166 -17.15 3.05 1.61
C THR A 166 -18.00 2.54 0.44
N ASP A 167 -18.20 3.38 -0.56
CA ASP A 167 -18.96 3.02 -1.76
C ASP A 167 -18.06 2.36 -2.81
N PHE A 168 -17.97 1.03 -2.77
CA PHE A 168 -17.29 0.26 -3.80
C PHE A 168 -18.02 0.23 -5.15
N GLY A 169 -19.24 0.78 -5.24
CA GLY A 169 -19.94 0.98 -6.50
C GLY A 169 -19.29 2.02 -7.42
N LEU A 170 -18.35 2.82 -6.89
CA LEU A 170 -17.50 3.73 -7.66
C LEU A 170 -16.47 2.99 -8.54
N LEU A 171 -16.28 1.68 -8.32
CA LEU A 171 -15.35 0.83 -9.05
C LEU A 171 -16.10 -0.25 -9.83
N ASP A 172 -15.56 -0.64 -10.99
CA ASP A 172 -15.94 -1.88 -11.66
C ASP A 172 -15.31 -3.08 -10.94
N MET A 173 -15.95 -3.55 -9.86
CA MET A 173 -15.42 -4.62 -9.01
C MET A 173 -15.22 -5.93 -9.77
N GLU A 174 -16.04 -6.27 -10.76
CA GLU A 174 -15.86 -7.49 -11.56
C GLU A 174 -14.55 -7.47 -12.32
N ARG A 175 -14.19 -6.33 -12.90
CA ARG A 175 -12.91 -6.14 -13.60
C ARG A 175 -11.70 -6.33 -12.68
N TYR A 176 -11.77 -5.91 -11.42
CA TYR A 176 -10.73 -6.17 -10.41
C TYR A 176 -10.65 -7.65 -10.05
N PHE A 177 -11.78 -8.34 -9.92
CA PHE A 177 -11.80 -9.77 -9.62
C PHE A 177 -11.21 -10.61 -10.76
N GLU A 178 -11.56 -10.28 -12.01
CA GLU A 178 -10.98 -10.91 -13.20
C GLU A 178 -9.47 -10.71 -13.28
N TRP A 179 -9.02 -9.46 -13.08
CA TRP A 179 -7.60 -9.12 -13.09
C TRP A 179 -6.77 -9.87 -12.03
N ARG A 180 -7.34 -10.03 -10.84
CA ARG A 180 -6.70 -10.74 -9.72
C ARG A 180 -6.86 -12.25 -9.78
N GLY A 181 -7.89 -12.74 -10.46
CA GLY A 181 -8.29 -14.15 -10.48
C GLY A 181 -8.87 -14.65 -9.15
N VAL A 182 -9.36 -13.73 -8.31
CA VAL A 182 -9.99 -13.99 -7.01
C VAL A 182 -10.97 -12.87 -6.65
N ARG A 183 -12.10 -13.21 -6.07
CA ARG A 183 -13.11 -12.24 -5.60
C ARG A 183 -12.71 -11.72 -4.21
N ARG A 184 -11.69 -10.87 -4.20
CA ARG A 184 -11.15 -10.29 -2.97
C ARG A 184 -11.49 -8.81 -2.86
N LEU A 185 -12.09 -8.45 -1.72
CA LEU A 185 -12.24 -7.06 -1.29
C LEU A 185 -11.00 -6.66 -0.48
N ASP A 186 -10.39 -5.53 -0.82
CA ASP A 186 -9.49 -4.84 0.09
C ASP A 186 -10.34 -3.85 0.88
N TYR A 187 -10.30 -3.91 2.19
CA TYR A 187 -11.14 -3.14 3.07
C TYR A 187 -10.31 -2.47 4.18
N CYS A 188 -10.50 -1.19 4.37
CA CYS A 188 -9.80 -0.41 5.39
C CYS A 188 -10.73 -0.23 6.59
N SER A 189 -10.49 -0.97 7.67
CA SER A 189 -11.32 -0.91 8.88
C SER A 189 -10.81 0.10 9.90
N SER A 190 -9.63 0.66 9.68
CA SER A 190 -9.04 1.72 10.52
C SER A 190 -8.05 2.54 9.71
N GLN A 191 -7.78 3.75 10.17
CA GLN A 191 -6.78 4.66 9.59
C GLN A 191 -5.74 5.05 10.63
N GLY A 192 -4.47 5.12 10.18
CA GLY A 192 -3.32 5.49 10.99
C GLY A 192 -2.81 4.38 11.91
N CYS A 193 -1.70 4.67 12.59
CA CYS A 193 -1.00 3.74 13.46
C CYS A 193 -0.38 4.49 14.64
N PRO A 194 -0.54 4.03 15.91
CA PRO A 194 -0.06 4.75 17.09
C PRO A 194 1.44 4.54 17.37
N PHE A 195 2.12 3.72 16.56
CA PHE A 195 3.53 3.38 16.76
C PHE A 195 4.48 4.38 16.11
N GLN A 196 5.76 4.37 16.55
CA GLN A 196 6.77 5.38 16.20
C GLN A 196 7.95 4.79 15.41
N CYS A 197 7.70 3.82 14.53
CA CYS A 197 8.76 3.20 13.75
C CYS A 197 9.49 4.27 12.91
N ALA A 198 10.81 4.41 13.12
CA ALA A 198 11.61 5.51 12.55
C ALA A 198 11.71 5.47 11.01
N PHE A 199 11.42 4.32 10.40
CA PHE A 199 11.46 4.12 8.94
C PHE A 199 10.09 4.31 8.27
N CYS A 200 9.01 4.38 9.05
CA CYS A 200 7.64 4.38 8.54
C CYS A 200 7.12 5.81 8.33
N ALA A 201 6.42 6.01 7.23
CA ALA A 201 5.79 7.29 6.92
C ALA A 201 4.52 7.59 7.74
N ASP A 202 3.86 6.56 8.27
CA ASP A 202 2.62 6.67 9.03
C ASP A 202 2.70 7.66 10.21
N PRO A 203 3.71 7.60 11.11
CA PRO A 203 3.86 8.58 12.19
C PRO A 203 3.94 10.02 11.69
N MET A 204 4.45 10.24 10.48
CA MET A 204 4.57 11.58 9.89
C MET A 204 3.24 12.08 9.34
N VAL A 205 2.44 11.19 8.76
CA VAL A 205 1.14 11.51 8.12
C VAL A 205 0.03 11.60 9.15
N TYR A 206 -0.14 10.58 10.01
CA TYR A 206 -1.22 10.51 11.00
C TYR A 206 -0.83 10.98 12.40
N LYS A 207 0.43 11.42 12.61
CA LYS A 207 0.92 11.95 13.89
C LYS A 207 0.67 10.99 15.05
N GLN A 208 0.95 9.68 14.82
CA GLN A 208 0.79 8.60 15.81
C GLN A 208 -0.64 8.46 16.33
N ARG A 209 -1.62 8.83 15.53
CA ARG A 209 -3.05 8.65 15.84
C ARG A 209 -3.58 7.44 15.12
N TRP A 210 -4.64 6.89 15.67
CA TRP A 210 -5.37 5.76 15.11
C TRP A 210 -6.86 5.96 15.34
N SER A 211 -7.67 5.61 14.37
CA SER A 211 -9.13 5.59 14.47
C SER A 211 -9.65 4.34 13.75
N GLY A 212 -10.44 3.53 14.45
CA GLY A 212 -11.03 2.30 13.93
C GLY A 212 -12.55 2.36 13.88
N LEU A 213 -13.12 1.77 12.82
CA LEU A 213 -14.56 1.54 12.72
C LEU A 213 -15.01 0.62 13.85
N SER A 214 -16.23 0.84 14.35
CA SER A 214 -16.81 -0.05 15.35
C SER A 214 -16.96 -1.48 14.82
N PRO A 215 -16.85 -2.51 15.68
CA PRO A 215 -17.01 -3.89 15.26
C PRO A 215 -18.32 -4.15 14.50
N ALA A 216 -19.43 -3.62 15.01
CA ALA A 216 -20.74 -3.78 14.37
C ALA A 216 -20.78 -3.20 12.96
N ARG A 217 -20.15 -2.04 12.73
CA ARG A 217 -20.05 -1.43 11.41
C ARG A 217 -19.19 -2.28 10.47
N VAL A 218 -18.01 -2.75 10.91
CA VAL A 218 -17.15 -3.63 10.11
C VAL A 218 -17.88 -4.89 9.70
N VAL A 219 -18.53 -5.56 10.64
CA VAL A 219 -19.28 -6.79 10.38
C VAL A 219 -20.43 -6.55 9.40
N GLY A 220 -21.22 -5.50 9.60
CA GLY A 220 -22.35 -5.16 8.73
C GLY A 220 -21.90 -4.84 7.29
N GLU A 221 -20.85 -4.01 7.12
CA GLU A 221 -20.31 -3.68 5.79
C GLU A 221 -19.70 -4.92 5.10
N ILE A 222 -18.95 -5.76 5.81
CA ILE A 222 -18.39 -6.99 5.23
C ILE A 222 -19.49 -7.98 4.85
N ALA A 223 -20.53 -8.15 5.69
CA ALA A 223 -21.68 -9.02 5.38
C ALA A 223 -22.44 -8.55 4.13
N GLU A 224 -22.66 -7.24 4.00
CA GLU A 224 -23.28 -6.66 2.82
C GLU A 224 -22.43 -6.90 1.55
N HIS A 225 -21.14 -6.55 1.60
CA HIS A 225 -20.26 -6.70 0.44
C HIS A 225 -20.00 -8.15 0.09
N ALA A 226 -19.91 -9.06 1.07
CA ALA A 226 -19.78 -10.50 0.83
C ALA A 226 -20.96 -11.03 0.01
N ARG A 227 -22.19 -10.63 0.36
CA ARG A 227 -23.40 -10.99 -0.40
C ARG A 227 -23.45 -10.32 -1.78
N ARG A 228 -23.22 -8.99 -1.82
CA ARG A 228 -23.31 -8.19 -3.07
C ARG A 228 -22.33 -8.66 -4.12
N TYR A 229 -21.08 -8.88 -3.73
CA TYR A 229 -19.98 -9.20 -4.63
C TYR A 229 -19.57 -10.68 -4.64
N ARG A 230 -20.26 -11.55 -3.89
CA ARG A 230 -19.92 -12.99 -3.76
C ARG A 230 -18.43 -13.17 -3.45
N LEU A 231 -17.96 -12.55 -2.38
CA LEU A 231 -16.55 -12.51 -2.03
C LEU A 231 -16.02 -13.87 -1.58
N ASP A 232 -14.84 -14.25 -2.07
CA ASP A 232 -14.04 -15.34 -1.52
C ASP A 232 -13.16 -14.87 -0.36
N GLN A 233 -12.66 -13.62 -0.46
CA GLN A 233 -11.65 -13.12 0.45
C GLN A 233 -11.87 -11.64 0.82
N VAL A 234 -11.42 -11.30 2.04
CA VAL A 234 -11.26 -9.92 2.51
C VAL A 234 -9.82 -9.70 2.96
N PHE A 235 -9.19 -8.66 2.46
CA PHE A 235 -7.94 -8.15 2.99
C PHE A 235 -8.21 -6.92 3.85
N PHE A 236 -8.02 -7.02 5.16
CA PHE A 236 -8.01 -5.85 6.05
C PHE A 236 -6.73 -5.07 5.80
N ASN A 237 -6.82 -4.06 4.92
CA ASN A 237 -5.70 -3.23 4.46
C ASN A 237 -5.42 -2.06 5.42
N ASP A 238 -5.54 -2.32 6.70
CA ASP A 238 -5.17 -1.41 7.77
C ASP A 238 -3.64 -1.35 7.92
N ASP A 239 -3.08 -0.23 8.34
CA ASP A 239 -1.67 -0.11 8.69
C ASP A 239 -1.28 -1.10 9.80
N ASN A 240 -2.21 -1.31 10.74
CA ASN A 240 -2.15 -2.36 11.76
C ASN A 240 -3.57 -2.75 12.22
N PHE A 241 -4.12 -3.82 11.67
CA PHE A 241 -5.46 -4.32 12.02
C PHE A 241 -5.59 -4.71 13.50
N PHE A 242 -4.50 -5.19 14.11
CA PHE A 242 -4.46 -5.69 15.48
C PHE A 242 -4.12 -4.62 16.52
N THR A 243 -4.28 -3.34 16.21
CA THR A 243 -4.03 -2.22 17.15
C THR A 243 -4.89 -2.34 18.43
N ASP A 244 -6.14 -2.74 18.28
CA ASP A 244 -7.06 -3.06 19.38
C ASP A 244 -7.52 -4.52 19.29
N LEU A 245 -6.96 -5.37 20.17
CA LEU A 245 -7.25 -6.80 20.18
C LEU A 245 -8.68 -7.12 20.62
N ARG A 246 -9.29 -6.28 21.49
CA ARG A 246 -10.70 -6.46 21.89
C ARG A 246 -11.63 -6.19 20.71
N ARG A 247 -11.32 -5.15 19.93
CA ARG A 247 -12.03 -4.84 18.70
C ARG A 247 -11.89 -5.98 17.69
N THR A 248 -10.68 -6.53 17.50
CA THR A 248 -10.44 -7.68 16.63
C THR A 248 -11.28 -8.89 17.05
N GLU A 249 -11.31 -9.21 18.35
CA GLU A 249 -12.13 -10.31 18.87
C GLU A 249 -13.62 -10.08 18.61
N ALA A 250 -14.12 -8.86 18.84
CA ALA A 250 -15.52 -8.52 18.60
C ALA A 250 -15.90 -8.62 17.11
N ILE A 251 -15.00 -8.23 16.20
CA ILE A 251 -15.19 -8.43 14.75
C ILE A 251 -15.29 -9.93 14.41
N CYS A 252 -14.37 -10.75 14.92
CA CYS A 252 -14.39 -12.20 14.70
C CYS A 252 -15.70 -12.85 15.17
N ARG A 253 -16.18 -12.51 16.35
CA ARG A 253 -17.46 -13.00 16.89
C ARG A 253 -18.62 -12.57 16.02
N GLY A 254 -18.69 -11.30 15.66
CA GLY A 254 -19.76 -10.78 14.80
C GLY A 254 -19.77 -11.41 13.40
N LEU A 255 -18.62 -11.69 12.80
CA LEU A 255 -18.56 -12.41 11.51
C LEU A 255 -19.13 -13.82 11.61
N LEU A 256 -18.91 -14.51 12.73
CA LEU A 256 -19.50 -15.84 12.99
C LEU A 256 -21.02 -15.76 13.26
N GLU A 257 -21.45 -14.80 14.08
CA GLU A 257 -22.86 -14.57 14.41
C GLU A 257 -23.71 -14.23 13.17
N GLU A 258 -23.15 -13.44 12.24
CA GLU A 258 -23.78 -13.09 10.97
C GLU A 258 -23.56 -14.14 9.85
N ASP A 259 -22.97 -15.29 10.16
CA ASP A 259 -22.64 -16.38 9.21
C ASP A 259 -21.89 -15.89 7.95
N VAL A 260 -20.98 -14.96 8.10
CA VAL A 260 -20.19 -14.40 7.00
C VAL A 260 -19.11 -15.40 6.58
N ARG A 261 -19.25 -16.00 5.41
CA ARG A 261 -18.38 -17.07 4.89
C ARG A 261 -17.32 -16.52 3.95
N VAL A 262 -16.34 -15.79 4.49
CA VAL A 262 -15.20 -15.27 3.71
C VAL A 262 -13.89 -15.68 4.37
N HIS A 263 -12.85 -15.89 3.55
CA HIS A 263 -11.49 -15.98 4.07
C HIS A 263 -10.92 -14.58 4.25
N TRP A 264 -10.29 -14.29 5.39
CA TRP A 264 -9.71 -12.97 5.58
C TRP A 264 -8.26 -13.03 6.07
N PHE A 265 -7.54 -11.96 5.83
CA PHE A 265 -6.20 -11.72 6.35
C PHE A 265 -5.98 -10.23 6.63
N GLY A 266 -5.03 -9.93 7.49
CA GLY A 266 -4.67 -8.57 7.87
C GLY A 266 -3.19 -8.46 8.22
N THR A 267 -2.74 -7.21 8.45
CA THR A 267 -1.37 -6.91 8.84
C THR A 267 -1.31 -6.57 10.33
N GLY A 268 -0.29 -7.06 11.02
CA GLY A 268 -0.08 -6.82 12.44
C GLY A 268 1.38 -6.82 12.85
N ARG A 269 1.60 -6.45 14.12
CA ARG A 269 2.88 -6.42 14.79
C ARG A 269 3.03 -7.64 15.69
N ALA A 270 4.22 -8.21 15.77
CA ALA A 270 4.47 -9.39 16.59
C ALA A 270 4.22 -9.15 18.09
N ASP A 271 4.61 -7.96 18.60
CA ASP A 271 4.39 -7.58 20.02
C ASP A 271 2.91 -7.49 20.43
N LEU A 272 2.00 -7.30 19.48
CA LEU A 272 0.56 -7.35 19.71
C LEU A 272 0.02 -8.78 19.54
N LEU A 273 0.36 -9.43 18.44
CA LEU A 273 -0.14 -10.76 18.11
C LEU A 273 0.22 -11.81 19.16
N ARG A 274 1.42 -11.74 19.74
CA ARG A 274 1.83 -12.65 20.83
C ARG A 274 0.94 -12.58 22.09
N ARG A 275 0.23 -11.45 22.28
CA ARG A 275 -0.68 -11.27 23.43
C ARG A 275 -1.99 -12.03 23.28
N LEU A 276 -2.33 -12.45 22.07
CA LEU A 276 -3.52 -13.25 21.82
C LEU A 276 -3.44 -14.60 22.52
N SER A 277 -4.51 -15.00 23.19
CA SER A 277 -4.64 -16.35 23.75
C SER A 277 -4.85 -17.38 22.66
N HIS A 278 -4.73 -18.66 22.99
CA HIS A 278 -5.03 -19.73 22.03
C HIS A 278 -6.50 -19.70 21.59
N GLU A 279 -7.42 -19.45 22.51
CA GLU A 279 -8.86 -19.35 22.23
C GLU A 279 -9.16 -18.19 21.27
N GLN A 280 -8.49 -17.05 21.44
CA GLN A 280 -8.64 -15.90 20.52
C GLN A 280 -8.11 -16.23 19.12
N LEU A 281 -7.01 -16.95 19.00
CA LEU A 281 -6.47 -17.39 17.70
C LEU A 281 -7.37 -18.45 17.04
N VAL A 282 -7.96 -19.36 17.82
CA VAL A 282 -8.96 -20.32 17.31
C VAL A 282 -10.19 -19.56 16.81
N LEU A 283 -10.71 -18.60 17.58
CA LEU A 283 -11.82 -17.74 17.16
C LEU A 283 -11.52 -17.00 15.84
N MET A 284 -10.31 -16.44 15.73
CA MET A 284 -9.87 -15.81 14.46
C MET A 284 -9.91 -16.81 13.31
N ARG A 285 -9.39 -18.02 13.51
CA ARG A 285 -9.40 -19.07 12.50
C ARG A 285 -10.81 -19.47 12.09
N GLU A 286 -11.70 -19.66 13.05
CA GLU A 286 -13.09 -20.03 12.82
C GLU A 286 -13.87 -18.93 12.06
N SER A 287 -13.58 -17.65 12.37
CA SER A 287 -14.16 -16.50 11.66
C SER A 287 -13.61 -16.30 10.23
N GLY A 288 -12.72 -17.19 9.76
CA GLY A 288 -12.18 -17.18 8.40
C GLY A 288 -10.76 -16.62 8.26
N CYS A 289 -10.07 -16.28 9.36
CA CYS A 289 -8.67 -15.85 9.28
C CYS A 289 -7.79 -17.01 8.80
N TYR A 290 -7.30 -16.91 7.57
CA TYR A 290 -6.43 -17.95 7.01
C TYR A 290 -4.94 -17.58 7.06
N LYS A 291 -4.63 -16.28 7.18
CA LYS A 291 -3.25 -15.77 7.14
C LYS A 291 -3.12 -14.45 7.90
N VAL A 292 -1.95 -14.20 8.46
CA VAL A 292 -1.56 -12.92 9.05
C VAL A 292 -0.23 -12.45 8.44
N ASN A 293 -0.17 -11.18 8.03
CA ASN A 293 1.08 -10.53 7.66
C ASN A 293 1.70 -9.89 8.90
N VAL A 294 2.93 -10.23 9.23
CA VAL A 294 3.64 -9.79 10.43
C VAL A 294 4.86 -8.97 10.04
N GLY A 295 4.90 -7.71 10.45
CA GLY A 295 6.09 -6.87 10.29
C GLY A 295 7.14 -7.25 11.34
N ALA A 296 8.09 -8.12 11.00
CA ALA A 296 9.21 -8.52 11.85
C ALA A 296 10.41 -7.59 11.71
N GLU A 297 10.62 -7.03 10.55
CA GLU A 297 11.62 -6.08 10.09
C GLU A 297 13.07 -6.58 10.20
N SER A 298 13.51 -7.05 11.37
CA SER A 298 14.87 -7.53 11.58
C SER A 298 14.95 -8.63 12.64
N GLY A 299 15.96 -9.47 12.54
CA GLY A 299 16.37 -10.40 13.57
C GLY A 299 17.47 -9.85 14.50
N SER A 300 17.87 -8.60 14.31
CA SER A 300 18.88 -7.95 15.14
C SER A 300 18.23 -7.11 16.25
N PRO A 301 18.44 -7.47 17.53
CA PRO A 301 17.93 -6.67 18.64
C PRO A 301 18.44 -5.23 18.65
N LEU A 302 19.69 -5.02 18.18
CA LEU A 302 20.27 -3.68 18.09
C LEU A 302 19.57 -2.87 17.02
N LEU A 303 19.36 -3.44 15.82
CA LEU A 303 18.68 -2.76 14.71
C LEU A 303 17.21 -2.48 15.05
N LEU A 304 16.48 -3.42 15.66
CA LEU A 304 15.10 -3.21 16.09
C LEU A 304 14.95 -2.01 17.04
N ARG A 305 15.93 -1.80 17.94
CA ARG A 305 15.96 -0.60 18.81
C ARG A 305 16.25 0.67 18.01
N GLN A 306 17.24 0.63 17.09
CA GLN A 306 17.61 1.78 16.25
C GLN A 306 16.46 2.29 15.38
N ILE A 307 15.67 1.36 14.80
CA ILE A 307 14.50 1.69 13.97
C ILE A 307 13.23 1.92 14.80
N LYS A 308 13.33 1.91 16.12
CA LYS A 308 12.21 2.11 17.07
C LYS A 308 11.01 1.19 16.80
N LYS A 309 11.30 -0.07 16.39
CA LYS A 309 10.21 -1.03 16.13
C LYS A 309 9.44 -1.39 17.39
N GLY A 310 10.12 -1.43 18.54
CA GLY A 310 9.51 -1.77 19.85
C GLY A 310 9.04 -3.24 19.93
N THR A 311 9.57 -4.11 19.07
CA THR A 311 9.31 -5.56 19.04
C THR A 311 10.62 -6.30 19.34
N LEU A 312 10.56 -7.39 20.09
CA LEU A 312 11.70 -8.26 20.37
C LEU A 312 11.72 -9.46 19.40
N VAL A 313 12.90 -10.01 19.17
CA VAL A 313 13.08 -11.21 18.32
C VAL A 313 12.30 -12.41 18.87
N GLU A 314 12.30 -12.57 20.16
CA GLU A 314 11.58 -13.64 20.88
C GLU A 314 10.07 -13.53 20.65
N GLU A 315 9.53 -12.31 20.60
CA GLU A 315 8.12 -12.05 20.32
C GLU A 315 7.73 -12.45 18.89
N VAL A 316 8.65 -12.28 17.93
CA VAL A 316 8.44 -12.72 16.54
C VAL A 316 8.36 -14.24 16.46
N LEU A 317 9.26 -14.96 17.16
CA LEU A 317 9.27 -16.42 17.20
C LEU A 317 8.05 -16.98 17.94
N GLU A 318 7.72 -16.43 19.13
CA GLU A 318 6.52 -16.78 19.88
C GLU A 318 5.23 -16.60 19.06
N THR A 319 5.14 -15.50 18.29
CA THR A 319 4.03 -15.27 17.38
C THR A 319 3.95 -16.37 16.31
N GLY A 320 5.09 -16.78 15.75
CA GLY A 320 5.14 -17.88 14.78
C GLY A 320 4.62 -19.18 15.36
N GLU A 321 5.08 -19.56 16.57
CA GLU A 321 4.61 -20.77 17.25
C GLU A 321 3.11 -20.75 17.56
N LYS A 322 2.59 -19.61 17.99
CA LYS A 322 1.16 -19.44 18.29
C LYS A 322 0.30 -19.57 17.04
N LEU A 323 0.68 -18.89 15.94
CA LEU A 323 -0.04 -18.96 14.66
C LEU A 323 0.00 -20.38 14.07
N GLN A 324 1.14 -21.05 14.14
CA GLN A 324 1.28 -22.44 13.69
C GLN A 324 0.36 -23.37 14.48
N ARG A 325 0.34 -23.27 15.82
CA ARG A 325 -0.56 -24.08 16.69
C ARG A 325 -2.04 -23.84 16.40
N ALA A 326 -2.41 -22.62 16.03
CA ALA A 326 -3.78 -22.27 15.64
C ALA A 326 -4.10 -22.65 14.17
N GLY A 327 -3.12 -23.11 13.38
CA GLY A 327 -3.29 -23.43 11.97
C GLY A 327 -3.55 -22.21 11.09
N ILE A 328 -3.03 -21.03 11.48
CA ILE A 328 -3.10 -19.78 10.72
C ILE A 328 -1.77 -19.59 9.99
N ALA A 329 -1.81 -19.47 8.66
CA ALA A 329 -0.61 -19.18 7.89
C ALA A 329 -0.03 -17.80 8.23
N ALA A 330 1.27 -17.62 8.04
CA ALA A 330 1.90 -16.34 8.32
C ALA A 330 2.90 -15.91 7.24
N ARG A 331 2.98 -14.58 7.06
CA ARG A 331 4.03 -13.94 6.27
C ARG A 331 4.77 -12.96 7.17
N PHE A 332 6.02 -13.28 7.50
CA PHE A 332 6.91 -12.42 8.27
C PHE A 332 7.78 -11.59 7.33
N SER A 333 7.54 -10.29 7.27
CA SER A 333 8.30 -9.36 6.43
C SER A 333 9.54 -8.85 7.16
N PHE A 334 10.68 -8.88 6.46
CA PHE A 334 11.95 -8.33 6.93
C PHE A 334 12.43 -7.23 5.99
N ILE A 335 13.28 -6.34 6.51
CA ILE A 335 13.88 -5.25 5.76
C ILE A 335 15.40 -5.32 5.94
N ALA A 336 16.13 -5.21 4.84
CA ALA A 336 17.59 -5.11 4.82
C ALA A 336 18.04 -3.78 4.24
N GLY A 337 19.23 -3.33 4.64
CA GLY A 337 19.83 -2.13 4.09
C GLY A 337 19.35 -0.85 4.75
N PHE A 338 19.08 -0.90 6.03
CA PHE A 338 18.89 0.32 6.82
C PHE A 338 20.18 1.15 6.92
N PRO A 339 20.06 2.49 7.01
CA PRO A 339 21.20 3.34 7.33
C PRO A 339 21.86 2.88 8.65
N GLN A 340 23.22 2.79 8.66
CA GLN A 340 23.98 2.32 9.82
C GLN A 340 23.58 0.92 10.32
N GLU A 341 23.08 0.09 9.43
CA GLU A 341 22.76 -1.30 9.77
C GLU A 341 24.02 -2.03 10.25
N PRO A 342 24.01 -2.67 11.45
CA PRO A 342 25.14 -3.43 11.92
C PRO A 342 25.52 -4.55 10.94
N ALA A 343 26.83 -4.80 10.74
CA ALA A 343 27.30 -5.78 9.76
C ALA A 343 26.72 -7.19 9.97
N GLU A 344 26.46 -7.56 11.23
CA GLU A 344 25.91 -8.87 11.60
C GLU A 344 24.38 -8.95 11.50
N SER A 345 23.68 -7.82 11.33
CA SER A 345 22.21 -7.79 11.44
C SER A 345 21.50 -8.66 10.41
N LEU A 346 22.03 -8.72 9.19
CA LEU A 346 21.47 -9.58 8.15
C LEU A 346 21.64 -11.07 8.48
N HIS A 347 22.78 -11.45 9.09
CA HIS A 347 22.99 -12.81 9.57
C HIS A 347 22.05 -13.15 10.73
N GLU A 348 21.82 -12.21 11.66
CA GLU A 348 20.86 -12.35 12.75
C GLU A 348 19.44 -12.50 12.20
N THR A 349 19.05 -11.66 11.24
CA THR A 349 17.76 -11.72 10.54
C THR A 349 17.59 -13.08 9.87
N TYR A 350 18.62 -13.58 9.19
CA TYR A 350 18.53 -14.86 8.51
C TYR A 350 18.45 -16.06 9.48
N ARG A 351 19.03 -15.96 10.70
CA ARG A 351 18.80 -16.95 11.76
C ARG A 351 17.33 -17.00 12.19
N VAL A 352 16.68 -15.85 12.35
CA VAL A 352 15.25 -15.76 12.67
C VAL A 352 14.38 -16.33 11.54
N VAL A 353 14.68 -15.98 10.30
CA VAL A 353 14.04 -16.57 9.11
C VAL A 353 14.09 -18.10 9.14
N LYS A 354 15.28 -18.69 9.43
CA LYS A 354 15.41 -20.13 9.55
C LYS A 354 14.62 -20.72 10.72
N ALA A 355 14.59 -20.03 11.85
CA ALA A 355 13.85 -20.48 13.03
C ALA A 355 12.34 -20.49 12.74
N LEU A 356 11.79 -19.43 12.14
CA LEU A 356 10.39 -19.36 11.72
C LEU A 356 10.03 -20.50 10.76
N ARG A 357 10.90 -20.81 9.80
CA ARG A 357 10.66 -21.87 8.84
C ARG A 357 10.85 -23.29 9.40
N ARG A 358 11.51 -23.44 10.56
CA ARG A 358 11.50 -24.69 11.32
C ARG A 358 10.20 -24.86 12.11
N ILE A 359 9.61 -23.75 12.58
CA ILE A 359 8.28 -23.76 13.21
C ILE A 359 7.24 -24.20 12.19
N ASP A 360 7.20 -23.55 11.02
CA ASP A 360 6.35 -23.97 9.91
C ASP A 360 7.05 -23.70 8.55
N PRO A 361 7.37 -24.75 7.76
CA PRO A 361 7.92 -24.59 6.41
C PRO A 361 7.02 -23.79 5.45
N GLY A 362 5.73 -23.66 5.77
CA GLY A 362 4.75 -22.87 5.02
C GLY A 362 4.82 -21.37 5.26
N PHE A 363 5.57 -20.90 6.27
CA PHE A 363 5.70 -19.47 6.50
C PHE A 363 6.47 -18.77 5.39
N GLU A 364 5.90 -17.68 4.91
CA GLU A 364 6.55 -16.78 3.96
C GLU A 364 7.46 -15.80 4.72
N THR A 365 8.69 -15.62 4.27
CA THR A 365 9.68 -14.76 4.95
C THR A 365 10.40 -13.83 3.97
N PRO A 366 9.69 -12.95 3.21
CA PRO A 366 10.35 -12.05 2.27
C PRO A 366 11.24 -11.04 3.00
N ILE A 367 12.32 -10.62 2.30
CA ILE A 367 13.24 -9.57 2.76
C ILE A 367 13.19 -8.44 1.72
N TYR A 368 12.71 -7.27 2.12
CA TYR A 368 12.66 -6.08 1.29
C TYR A 368 13.89 -5.20 1.51
N PHE A 369 14.17 -4.30 0.58
CA PHE A 369 15.12 -3.24 0.85
C PHE A 369 14.46 -2.07 1.57
N TYR A 370 15.22 -1.41 2.42
CA TYR A 370 14.80 -0.15 3.01
C TYR A 370 14.61 0.90 1.92
N ALA A 371 13.40 1.46 1.84
CA ALA A 371 13.09 2.60 1.00
C ALA A 371 13.04 3.88 1.86
N PRO A 372 13.87 4.89 1.55
CA PRO A 372 13.92 6.13 2.34
C PRO A 372 12.73 7.02 1.99
N TYR A 373 11.59 6.76 2.62
CA TYR A 373 10.42 7.64 2.47
C TYR A 373 10.72 9.02 3.07
N PRO A 374 10.40 10.10 2.33
CA PRO A 374 10.74 11.46 2.75
C PRO A 374 10.04 11.81 4.08
N GLY A 375 10.69 12.68 4.86
CA GLY A 375 10.16 13.13 6.14
C GLY A 375 10.18 12.09 7.26
N THR A 376 10.59 10.84 7.00
CA THR A 376 10.77 9.84 8.07
C THR A 376 12.05 10.13 8.85
N GLU A 377 12.05 9.81 10.14
CA GLU A 377 13.20 10.06 11.02
C GLU A 377 14.51 9.46 10.48
N LEU A 378 14.45 8.27 9.86
CA LEU A 378 15.63 7.67 9.26
C LEU A 378 16.05 8.37 7.97
N ALA A 379 15.12 8.80 7.13
CA ALA A 379 15.45 9.50 5.88
C ALA A 379 16.16 10.84 6.16
N GLU A 380 15.78 11.55 7.22
CA GLU A 380 16.43 12.81 7.63
C GLU A 380 17.90 12.63 8.06
N ARG A 381 18.30 11.45 8.50
CA ARG A 381 19.69 11.13 8.89
C ARG A 381 20.58 10.74 7.71
N MET A 382 20.00 10.43 6.57
CA MET A 382 20.73 9.84 5.44
C MET A 382 21.68 10.80 4.70
N PRO A 383 21.45 12.13 4.62
CA PRO A 383 22.41 13.05 4.01
C PRO A 383 23.80 12.97 4.65
N ALA A 384 23.88 12.79 5.97
CA ALA A 384 25.15 12.61 6.68
C ALA A 384 25.89 11.32 6.29
N MET A 385 25.26 10.41 5.56
CA MET A 385 25.79 9.13 5.10
C MET A 385 26.03 9.09 3.57
N GLY A 386 26.04 10.28 2.94
CA GLY A 386 26.28 10.40 1.50
C GLY A 386 25.09 10.07 0.61
N PHE A 387 23.87 10.01 1.16
CA PHE A 387 22.66 9.90 0.35
C PHE A 387 22.10 11.29 0.04
N THR A 388 21.97 11.58 -1.24
CA THR A 388 21.28 12.78 -1.70
C THR A 388 19.82 12.47 -1.94
N ALA A 389 18.92 13.10 -1.18
CA ALA A 389 17.49 12.95 -1.41
C ALA A 389 17.13 13.52 -2.80
N PRO A 390 16.14 12.92 -3.49
CA PRO A 390 15.64 13.45 -4.74
C PRO A 390 15.18 14.91 -4.61
N GLU A 391 15.72 15.79 -5.44
CA GLU A 391 15.37 17.22 -5.47
C GLU A 391 14.13 17.52 -6.32
N ARG A 392 13.86 16.66 -7.32
CA ARG A 392 12.73 16.78 -8.23
C ARG A 392 11.84 15.56 -8.15
N LEU A 393 10.54 15.74 -8.39
CA LEU A 393 9.53 14.68 -8.36
C LEU A 393 9.91 13.45 -9.20
N GLU A 394 10.42 13.66 -10.41
CA GLU A 394 10.74 12.58 -11.33
C GLU A 394 11.83 11.63 -10.81
N GLN A 395 12.69 12.12 -9.93
CA GLN A 395 13.79 11.33 -9.37
C GLN A 395 13.33 10.32 -8.32
N TRP A 396 12.17 10.54 -7.70
CA TRP A 396 11.59 9.61 -6.72
C TRP A 396 11.20 8.26 -7.32
N ARG A 397 11.12 8.13 -8.64
CA ARG A 397 10.80 6.87 -9.34
C ARG A 397 11.67 5.70 -8.91
N GLU A 398 12.88 5.95 -8.44
CA GLU A 398 13.87 4.94 -8.06
C GLU A 398 13.75 4.51 -6.60
N VAL A 399 12.89 5.17 -5.83
CA VAL A 399 12.66 4.86 -4.42
C VAL A 399 11.56 3.80 -4.30
N ASP A 400 11.95 2.54 -4.16
CA ASP A 400 11.03 1.42 -3.98
C ASP A 400 11.58 0.35 -3.01
N LEU A 401 10.74 -0.64 -2.69
CA LEU A 401 11.04 -1.71 -1.75
C LEU A 401 11.82 -2.90 -2.36
N ASP A 402 11.87 -2.97 -3.69
CA ASP A 402 12.49 -4.09 -4.41
C ASP A 402 13.94 -3.78 -4.83
N HIS A 403 14.31 -2.48 -4.90
CA HIS A 403 15.61 -2.01 -5.32
C HIS A 403 16.30 -1.19 -4.23
N SER A 404 17.52 -1.57 -3.89
CA SER A 404 18.33 -0.81 -2.96
C SER A 404 18.96 0.42 -3.64
N ILE A 405 18.72 1.58 -3.07
CA ILE A 405 19.35 2.85 -3.48
C ILE A 405 20.40 3.34 -2.48
N GLY A 406 20.55 2.66 -1.34
CA GLY A 406 21.51 3.05 -0.29
C GLY A 406 22.97 2.78 -0.69
N PRO A 407 23.88 3.79 -0.78
CA PRO A 407 25.27 3.58 -1.16
C PRO A 407 26.05 2.72 -0.15
N TRP A 408 25.59 2.61 1.07
CA TRP A 408 26.18 1.79 2.15
C TRP A 408 25.88 0.28 2.04
N ILE A 409 25.00 -0.14 1.14
CA ILE A 409 24.63 -1.55 1.01
C ILE A 409 25.64 -2.28 0.14
N SER A 410 26.23 -3.35 0.68
CA SER A 410 27.23 -4.12 -0.05
C SER A 410 26.66 -4.81 -1.30
N ASP A 411 27.51 -5.00 -2.31
CA ASP A 411 27.15 -5.72 -3.54
C ASP A 411 26.69 -7.16 -3.30
N SER A 412 27.21 -7.80 -2.25
CA SER A 412 26.77 -9.14 -1.87
C SER A 412 25.31 -9.17 -1.44
N VAL A 413 24.89 -8.22 -0.62
CA VAL A 413 23.50 -8.07 -0.15
C VAL A 413 22.59 -7.69 -1.33
N ARG A 414 23.01 -6.74 -2.18
CA ARG A 414 22.26 -6.34 -3.39
C ARG A 414 21.98 -7.51 -4.33
N ARG A 415 22.91 -8.47 -4.44
CA ARG A 415 22.74 -9.67 -5.27
C ARG A 415 21.97 -10.78 -4.59
N TRP A 416 22.13 -10.94 -3.26
CA TRP A 416 21.54 -12.05 -2.52
C TRP A 416 20.05 -11.88 -2.25
N VAL A 417 19.61 -10.71 -1.79
CA VAL A 417 18.21 -10.44 -1.42
C VAL A 417 17.24 -10.70 -2.58
N PRO A 418 17.45 -10.19 -3.82
CA PRO A 418 16.54 -10.46 -4.94
C PRO A 418 16.49 -11.95 -5.33
N ARG A 419 17.61 -12.69 -5.21
CA ARG A 419 17.64 -14.13 -5.48
C ARG A 419 16.80 -14.88 -4.45
N TYR A 420 17.03 -14.58 -3.17
CA TYR A 420 16.26 -15.15 -2.07
C TYR A 420 14.76 -14.91 -2.27
N ASN A 421 14.36 -13.66 -2.49
CA ASN A 421 12.96 -13.29 -2.68
C ASN A 421 12.33 -13.94 -3.92
N PHE A 422 13.07 -14.08 -5.02
CA PHE A 422 12.57 -14.78 -6.20
C PHE A 422 12.14 -16.20 -5.84
N TYR A 423 13.02 -16.97 -5.21
CA TYR A 423 12.69 -18.36 -4.84
C TYR A 423 11.62 -18.42 -3.75
N MET A 424 11.65 -17.52 -2.79
CA MET A 424 10.59 -17.40 -1.78
C MET A 424 9.23 -17.17 -2.43
N ARG A 425 9.12 -16.21 -3.35
CA ARG A 425 7.89 -15.90 -4.09
C ARG A 425 7.42 -17.11 -4.92
N GLN A 426 8.31 -17.74 -5.69
CA GLN A 426 7.93 -18.90 -6.51
C GLN A 426 7.52 -20.12 -5.68
N ALA A 427 8.07 -20.30 -4.48
CA ALA A 427 7.73 -21.42 -3.59
C ALA A 427 6.28 -21.35 -3.07
N PHE A 428 5.76 -20.15 -2.82
CA PHE A 428 4.48 -19.92 -2.12
C PHE A 428 3.38 -19.31 -3.00
N GLU A 429 3.70 -18.66 -4.13
CA GLU A 429 2.68 -18.18 -5.04
C GLU A 429 1.99 -19.34 -5.79
N GLY A 430 0.70 -19.53 -5.50
CA GLY A 430 -0.15 -20.51 -6.20
C GLY A 430 -0.44 -20.05 -7.63
N ARG A 431 0.29 -20.56 -8.63
CA ARG A 431 0.08 -20.18 -10.05
C ARG A 431 -0.38 -21.37 -10.89
N ARG A 432 -1.29 -21.13 -11.85
CA ARG A 432 -1.79 -22.11 -12.80
C ARG A 432 -0.75 -22.39 -13.91
N GLY A 433 -0.62 -23.65 -14.35
CA GLY A 433 0.24 -24.09 -15.45
C GLY A 433 1.41 -25.00 -15.04
N LEU A 434 1.79 -25.95 -15.90
CA LEU A 434 2.77 -27.01 -15.63
C LEU A 434 4.17 -26.45 -15.30
N LEU A 435 4.69 -25.54 -16.15
CA LEU A 435 5.99 -24.90 -15.97
C LEU A 435 6.09 -24.17 -14.62
N ARG A 436 5.03 -23.47 -14.22
CA ARG A 436 5.00 -22.74 -12.94
C ARG A 436 4.95 -23.71 -11.75
N ARG A 437 4.25 -24.85 -11.88
CA ARG A 437 4.27 -25.90 -10.84
C ARG A 437 5.65 -26.52 -10.69
N LEU A 438 6.37 -26.76 -11.79
CA LEU A 438 7.76 -27.24 -11.74
C LEU A 438 8.69 -26.22 -11.09
N LEU A 439 8.60 -24.94 -11.48
CA LEU A 439 9.39 -23.89 -10.87
C LEU A 439 9.12 -23.77 -9.37
N ALA A 440 7.86 -23.89 -8.94
CA ALA A 440 7.50 -23.89 -7.53
C ALA A 440 8.12 -25.08 -6.76
N LYS A 441 8.18 -26.29 -7.35
CA LYS A 441 8.86 -27.43 -6.73
C LYS A 441 10.37 -27.18 -6.57
N VAL A 442 11.02 -26.66 -7.62
CA VAL A 442 12.45 -26.30 -7.56
C VAL A 442 12.68 -25.20 -6.53
N ALA A 443 11.85 -24.18 -6.53
CA ALA A 443 11.95 -23.09 -5.56
C ALA A 443 11.81 -23.58 -4.11
N ARG A 444 10.84 -24.46 -3.82
CA ARG A 444 10.70 -25.07 -2.48
C ARG A 444 11.93 -25.85 -2.07
N LEU A 445 12.51 -26.61 -2.99
CA LEU A 445 13.73 -27.38 -2.72
C LEU A 445 14.92 -26.45 -2.41
N ARG A 446 15.10 -25.37 -3.21
CA ARG A 446 16.16 -24.39 -2.98
C ARG A 446 15.97 -23.64 -1.65
N VAL A 447 14.75 -23.23 -1.35
CA VAL A 447 14.39 -22.58 -0.09
C VAL A 447 14.61 -23.53 1.10
N ALA A 448 14.27 -24.83 0.97
CA ALA A 448 14.50 -25.82 2.02
C ALA A 448 15.98 -26.09 2.28
N ARG A 449 16.84 -25.97 1.25
CA ARG A 449 18.28 -26.22 1.33
C ARG A 449 19.13 -24.96 1.46
N ASP A 450 18.53 -23.78 1.57
CA ASP A 450 19.25 -22.49 1.60
C ASP A 450 20.20 -22.27 0.41
N PHE A 451 19.83 -22.75 -0.77
CA PHE A 451 20.72 -22.75 -1.93
C PHE A 451 20.27 -21.74 -2.99
N TYR A 452 20.85 -20.53 -2.96
CA TYR A 452 20.51 -19.42 -3.86
C TYR A 452 21.68 -19.00 -4.78
N ARG A 453 22.82 -19.72 -4.76
CA ARG A 453 24.06 -19.28 -5.42
C ARG A 453 23.95 -19.25 -6.95
N PHE A 454 23.37 -20.26 -7.56
CA PHE A 454 23.20 -20.37 -9.02
C PHE A 454 21.73 -20.19 -9.37
N ASP A 455 21.36 -18.97 -9.80
CA ASP A 455 19.98 -18.54 -10.04
C ASP A 455 19.53 -18.70 -11.51
N VAL A 456 19.85 -19.86 -12.13
CA VAL A 456 19.57 -20.14 -13.54
C VAL A 456 18.09 -20.01 -13.86
N GLU A 457 17.22 -20.51 -12.97
CA GLU A 457 15.76 -20.46 -13.15
C GLU A 457 15.24 -19.00 -13.12
N ARG A 458 15.82 -18.16 -12.25
CA ARG A 458 15.48 -16.74 -12.22
C ARG A 458 15.88 -16.04 -13.52
N ARG A 459 17.10 -16.29 -14.00
CA ARG A 459 17.58 -15.70 -15.26
C ARG A 459 16.73 -16.15 -16.44
N ALA A 460 16.35 -17.43 -16.51
CA ALA A 460 15.47 -17.95 -17.55
C ALA A 460 14.08 -17.32 -17.46
N PHE A 461 13.53 -17.16 -16.23
CA PHE A 461 12.25 -16.51 -16.02
C PHE A 461 12.26 -15.02 -16.44
N ASP A 462 13.32 -14.29 -16.06
CA ASP A 462 13.49 -12.87 -16.41
C ASP A 462 13.66 -12.70 -17.95
N TRP A 463 14.37 -13.62 -18.59
CA TRP A 463 14.52 -13.64 -20.05
C TRP A 463 13.17 -13.87 -20.76
N LEU A 464 12.38 -14.85 -20.31
CA LEU A 464 11.04 -15.11 -20.85
C LEU A 464 10.08 -13.94 -20.64
N LYS A 465 10.17 -13.25 -19.48
CA LYS A 465 9.39 -12.04 -19.22
C LYS A 465 9.75 -10.93 -20.21
N ARG A 466 11.03 -10.70 -20.48
CA ARG A 466 11.51 -9.71 -21.47
C ARG A 466 11.04 -10.02 -22.89
N LEU A 467 11.05 -11.28 -23.31
CA LEU A 467 10.53 -11.68 -24.61
C LEU A 467 9.04 -11.38 -24.76
N ARG A 468 8.24 -11.67 -23.74
CA ARG A 468 6.80 -11.35 -23.75
C ARG A 468 6.56 -9.84 -23.83
N THR A 469 7.22 -9.05 -22.99
CA THR A 469 7.07 -7.58 -23.03
C THR A 469 7.65 -6.95 -24.29
N GLY A 470 8.63 -7.59 -24.92
CA GLY A 470 9.18 -7.20 -26.25
C GLY A 470 8.22 -7.52 -27.41
N LEU A 471 7.48 -8.63 -27.32
CA LEU A 471 6.46 -9.02 -28.30
C LEU A 471 5.23 -8.08 -28.24
N ASP A 472 4.83 -7.65 -27.04
CA ASP A 472 3.74 -6.67 -26.88
C ASP A 472 4.11 -5.28 -27.43
N ARG A 473 5.40 -4.93 -27.54
CA ARG A 473 5.87 -3.69 -28.17
C ARG A 473 6.00 -3.79 -29.71
N GLN A 474 5.88 -4.99 -30.29
CA GLN A 474 5.98 -5.23 -31.74
C GLN A 474 4.63 -5.46 -32.43
N GLN A 475 3.49 -5.30 -31.73
CA GLN A 475 2.22 -5.21 -32.44
C GLN A 475 2.20 -3.90 -33.24
N PRO A 476 2.00 -3.97 -34.57
CA PRO A 476 2.07 -2.79 -35.41
C PRO A 476 0.98 -1.81 -34.98
N LYS A 477 1.39 -0.54 -34.82
CA LYS A 477 0.44 0.57 -34.86
C LYS A 477 -0.27 0.45 -36.20
N VAL A 478 -1.56 0.12 -36.17
CA VAL A 478 -2.42 0.25 -37.33
C VAL A 478 -2.33 1.72 -37.75
N ALA A 479 -1.73 1.96 -38.90
CA ALA A 479 -1.70 3.27 -39.51
C ALA A 479 -3.18 3.62 -39.83
N GLU A 480 -3.69 4.65 -39.20
CA GLU A 480 -4.92 5.31 -39.63
C GLU A 480 -4.54 6.10 -40.91
N GLU A 481 -5.15 5.69 -42.03
CA GLU A 481 -5.39 6.56 -43.18
C GLU A 481 -6.61 7.44 -42.92
#